data_ee741419c7bbed7aa861f30633cf6616
#
_entry.id   ee741419c7bbed7aa861f30633cf6616
#
_cell.length_a   1.000
_cell.length_b   1.000
_cell.length_c   1.000
_cell.angle_alpha   90.00
_cell.angle_beta   90.00
_cell.angle_gamma   90.00
#
_symmetry.space_group_name_H-M   'P 1'
#
loop_
_entity.id
_entity.type
_entity.pdbx_description
1 polymer ?
#
loop_
_entity_poly.entity_id
_entity_poly.type
_entity_poly.pdbx_seq_one_letter_code
_entity_poly.pdbx_strand_id
1 'polypeptide(L)'
;METIKLGLKENWKQFTLLVIINAFVGGMVGLERAILPQIAEGEFHIAAKTAILSFIIVFGIVKAITNYFTGSLANKVGRKNLLVIGWLFALPVPFILMFANHWNWIIAANVLLGINQGLTWSSTVVMKIDLVGEKQRGFAMGLNEFAGYFAVSVAA
;
A
#
# COMPACT_ATOMS: atom_id res chain seq x y z
N MET A 1 -27.41 21.97 6.00
CA MET A 1 -26.57 20.83 5.64
C MET A 1 -26.17 20.99 4.19
N GLU A 2 -24.91 21.24 3.91
CA GLU A 2 -24.45 21.23 2.52
C GLU A 2 -24.62 19.82 1.95
N THR A 3 -25.37 19.71 0.87
CA THR A 3 -25.51 18.44 0.15
C THR A 3 -24.18 18.09 -0.49
N ILE A 4 -23.54 17.01 -0.03
CA ILE A 4 -22.30 16.50 -0.64
C ILE A 4 -22.61 16.12 -2.09
N LYS A 5 -22.02 16.85 -3.05
CA LYS A 5 -22.14 16.52 -4.47
C LYS A 5 -21.16 15.40 -4.79
N LEU A 6 -21.70 14.23 -5.15
CA LEU A 6 -20.90 13.09 -5.61
C LEU A 6 -20.54 13.26 -7.08
N GLY A 7 -19.37 12.80 -7.48
CA GLY A 7 -18.91 12.82 -8.85
C GLY A 7 -17.42 13.08 -8.97
N LEU A 8 -16.80 12.56 -10.02
CA LEU A 8 -15.38 12.77 -10.29
C LEU A 8 -15.08 14.25 -10.58
N LYS A 9 -15.93 14.89 -11.36
CA LYS A 9 -15.76 16.31 -11.74
C LYS A 9 -15.82 17.24 -10.53
N GLU A 10 -16.73 16.96 -9.63
CA GLU A 10 -16.97 17.72 -8.41
C GLU A 10 -15.85 17.54 -7.38
N ASN A 11 -15.26 16.34 -7.32
CA ASN A 11 -14.28 15.94 -6.30
C ASN A 11 -12.89 15.64 -6.88
N TRP A 12 -12.59 16.15 -8.08
CA TRP A 12 -11.37 15.76 -8.81
C TRP A 12 -10.07 16.02 -8.02
N LYS A 13 -9.98 17.08 -7.24
CA LYS A 13 -8.78 17.41 -6.44
C LYS A 13 -8.50 16.34 -5.38
N GLN A 14 -9.52 15.98 -4.62
CA GLN A 14 -9.39 14.94 -3.58
C GLN A 14 -9.17 13.57 -4.22
N PHE A 15 -9.85 13.30 -5.32
CA PHE A 15 -9.69 12.06 -6.06
C PHE A 15 -8.25 11.90 -6.58
N THR A 16 -7.70 12.94 -7.22
CA THR A 16 -6.31 12.94 -7.71
C THR A 16 -5.30 12.77 -6.58
N LEU A 17 -5.51 13.45 -5.45
CA LEU A 17 -4.66 13.27 -4.27
C LEU A 17 -4.63 11.81 -3.82
N LEU A 18 -5.78 11.14 -3.75
CA LEU A 18 -5.88 9.73 -3.37
C LEU A 18 -5.23 8.80 -4.42
N VAL A 19 -5.27 9.15 -5.70
CA VAL A 19 -4.55 8.42 -6.76
C VAL A 19 -3.04 8.54 -6.56
N ILE A 20 -2.54 9.73 -6.30
CA ILE A 20 -1.12 9.99 -6.04
C ILE A 20 -0.66 9.22 -4.78
N ILE A 21 -1.42 9.29 -3.69
CA ILE A 21 -1.14 8.53 -2.46
C ILE A 21 -1.03 7.03 -2.77
N ASN A 22 -1.97 6.49 -3.57
CA ASN A 22 -1.93 5.08 -3.93
C ASN A 22 -0.73 4.73 -4.83
N ALA A 23 -0.32 5.64 -5.71
CA ALA A 23 0.90 5.46 -6.49
C ALA A 23 2.16 5.38 -5.61
N PHE A 24 2.27 6.24 -4.57
CA PHE A 24 3.38 6.12 -3.60
C PHE A 24 3.35 4.78 -2.86
N VAL A 25 2.17 4.32 -2.46
CA VAL A 25 2.00 3.00 -1.83
C VAL A 25 2.48 1.88 -2.75
N GLY A 26 2.15 1.95 -4.05
CA GLY A 26 2.64 1.01 -5.07
C GLY A 26 4.14 1.11 -5.29
N GLY A 27 4.67 2.32 -5.38
CA GLY A 27 6.10 2.58 -5.60
C GLY A 27 6.99 1.98 -4.51
N MET A 28 6.57 2.02 -3.25
CA MET A 28 7.29 1.37 -2.14
C MET A 28 7.47 -0.13 -2.38
N VAL A 29 6.43 -0.81 -2.84
CA VAL A 29 6.49 -2.25 -3.15
C VAL A 29 7.39 -2.53 -4.36
N GLY A 30 7.32 -1.67 -5.39
CA GLY A 30 8.18 -1.78 -6.57
C GLY A 30 9.66 -1.68 -6.20
N LEU A 31 10.04 -0.66 -5.44
CA LEU A 31 11.41 -0.47 -4.97
C LEU A 31 11.94 -1.67 -4.17
N GLU A 32 11.16 -2.19 -3.22
CA GLU A 32 11.59 -3.37 -2.46
C GLU A 32 11.79 -4.60 -3.35
N ARG A 33 10.89 -4.85 -4.29
CA ARG A 33 11.00 -6.00 -5.20
C ARG A 33 12.20 -5.92 -6.13
N ALA A 34 12.64 -4.72 -6.50
CA ALA A 34 13.84 -4.53 -7.30
C ALA A 34 15.14 -4.70 -6.49
N ILE A 35 15.17 -4.18 -5.27
CA ILE A 35 16.40 -4.02 -4.50
C ILE A 35 16.67 -5.22 -3.58
N LEU A 36 15.66 -5.74 -2.88
CA LEU A 36 15.85 -6.77 -1.86
C LEU A 36 16.50 -8.08 -2.38
N PRO A 37 16.21 -8.59 -3.60
CA PRO A 37 16.90 -9.75 -4.11
C PRO A 37 18.40 -9.54 -4.26
N GLN A 38 18.84 -8.36 -4.70
CA GLN A 38 20.25 -8.01 -4.88
C GLN A 38 20.96 -7.89 -3.53
N ILE A 39 20.33 -7.26 -2.54
CA ILE A 39 20.83 -7.19 -1.16
C ILE A 39 20.94 -8.59 -0.55
N ALA A 40 19.96 -9.46 -0.79
CA ALA A 40 19.96 -10.83 -0.29
C ALA A 40 21.20 -11.60 -0.76
N GLU A 41 21.52 -11.52 -2.04
CA GLU A 41 22.70 -12.20 -2.62
C GLU A 41 24.00 -11.55 -2.21
N GLY A 42 24.10 -10.22 -2.29
CA GLY A 42 25.33 -9.46 -2.06
C GLY A 42 25.74 -9.38 -0.61
N GLU A 43 24.79 -9.10 0.30
CA GLU A 43 25.10 -8.81 1.70
C GLU A 43 24.78 -9.98 2.64
N PHE A 44 23.69 -10.71 2.38
CA PHE A 44 23.24 -11.79 3.26
C PHE A 44 23.61 -13.19 2.75
N HIS A 45 24.17 -13.32 1.56
CA HIS A 45 24.54 -14.59 0.93
C HIS A 45 23.35 -15.58 0.84
N ILE A 46 22.15 -15.04 0.67
CA ILE A 46 20.92 -15.81 0.50
C ILE A 46 20.58 -15.84 -0.98
N ALA A 47 20.33 -17.03 -1.54
CA ALA A 47 19.92 -17.15 -2.94
C ALA A 47 18.68 -16.28 -3.20
N ALA A 48 18.70 -15.44 -4.24
CA ALA A 48 17.64 -14.49 -4.56
C ALA A 48 16.26 -15.13 -4.59
N LYS A 49 16.14 -16.34 -5.12
CA LYS A 49 14.87 -17.07 -5.16
C LYS A 49 14.30 -17.33 -3.76
N THR A 50 15.13 -17.75 -2.79
CA THR A 50 14.72 -18.01 -1.41
C THR A 50 14.33 -16.70 -0.71
N ALA A 51 15.10 -15.63 -0.92
CA ALA A 51 14.82 -14.31 -0.40
C ALA A 51 13.48 -13.79 -0.93
N ILE A 52 13.26 -13.83 -2.25
CA ILE A 52 12.01 -13.40 -2.89
C ILE A 52 10.82 -14.13 -2.30
N LEU A 53 10.88 -15.46 -2.20
CA LEU A 53 9.79 -16.24 -1.62
C LEU A 53 9.53 -15.85 -0.17
N SER A 54 10.56 -15.65 0.65
CA SER A 54 10.38 -15.35 2.08
C SER A 54 9.66 -14.04 2.32
N PHE A 55 10.10 -12.92 1.72
CA PHE A 55 9.49 -11.63 1.98
C PHE A 55 8.14 -11.44 1.26
N ILE A 56 7.96 -11.95 0.04
CA ILE A 56 6.69 -11.86 -0.68
C ILE A 56 5.59 -12.64 0.02
N ILE A 57 5.88 -13.84 0.52
CA ILE A 57 4.90 -14.66 1.25
C ILE A 57 4.46 -13.93 2.53
N VAL A 58 5.41 -13.47 3.33
CA VAL A 58 5.09 -12.75 4.57
C VAL A 58 4.30 -11.49 4.30
N PHE A 59 4.76 -10.65 3.37
CA PHE A 59 4.03 -9.46 2.93
C PHE A 59 2.61 -9.79 2.48
N GLY A 60 2.44 -10.81 1.62
CA GLY A 60 1.15 -11.20 1.06
C GLY A 60 0.17 -11.68 2.12
N ILE A 61 0.61 -12.52 3.05
CA ILE A 61 -0.23 -13.02 4.15
C ILE A 61 -0.67 -11.87 5.07
N VAL A 62 0.27 -11.02 5.49
CA VAL A 62 -0.02 -9.89 6.37
C VAL A 62 -0.96 -8.90 5.69
N LYS A 63 -0.70 -8.58 4.41
CA LYS A 63 -1.59 -7.72 3.61
C LYS A 63 -3.00 -8.31 3.50
N ALA A 64 -3.13 -9.60 3.25
CA ALA A 64 -4.43 -10.27 3.14
C ALA A 64 -5.23 -10.20 4.44
N ILE A 65 -4.58 -10.53 5.57
CA ILE A 65 -5.19 -10.44 6.90
C ILE A 65 -5.61 -9.00 7.21
N THR A 66 -4.73 -8.04 6.96
CA THR A 66 -5.01 -6.61 7.20
C THR A 66 -6.16 -6.13 6.34
N ASN A 67 -6.19 -6.47 5.05
CA ASN A 67 -7.29 -6.14 4.14
C ASN A 67 -8.64 -6.65 4.65
N TYR A 68 -8.67 -7.89 5.15
CA TYR A 68 -9.90 -8.49 5.70
C TYR A 68 -10.50 -7.62 6.82
N PHE A 69 -9.66 -7.11 7.71
CA PHE A 69 -10.13 -6.27 8.82
C PHE A 69 -10.33 -4.81 8.45
N THR A 70 -9.73 -4.31 7.38
CA THR A 70 -9.74 -2.89 7.00
C THR A 70 -11.17 -2.36 6.80
N GLY A 71 -12.06 -3.13 6.18
CA GLY A 71 -13.44 -2.72 5.97
C GLY A 71 -14.19 -2.47 7.29
N SER A 72 -14.03 -3.37 8.26
CA SER A 72 -14.63 -3.22 9.59
C SER A 72 -14.00 -2.09 10.39
N LEU A 73 -12.68 -1.95 10.33
CA LEU A 73 -11.94 -0.88 10.99
C LEU A 73 -12.28 0.50 10.43
N ALA A 74 -12.48 0.61 9.11
CA ALA A 74 -12.84 1.86 8.45
C ALA A 74 -14.16 2.45 8.96
N ASN A 75 -15.11 1.59 9.34
CA ASN A 75 -16.38 2.04 9.92
C ASN A 75 -16.24 2.51 11.37
N LYS A 76 -15.26 1.98 12.13
CA LYS A 76 -15.05 2.34 13.56
C LYS A 76 -14.13 3.55 13.72
N VAL A 77 -13.03 3.56 13.00
CA VAL A 77 -11.93 4.54 13.16
C VAL A 77 -12.08 5.71 12.18
N GLY A 78 -12.81 5.50 11.10
CA GLY A 78 -12.94 6.43 9.99
C GLY A 78 -11.81 6.23 8.96
N ARG A 79 -12.16 6.41 7.69
CA ARG A 79 -11.28 6.11 6.53
C ARG A 79 -9.99 6.93 6.51
N LYS A 80 -10.09 8.24 6.83
CA LYS A 80 -8.94 9.14 6.89
C LYS A 80 -7.94 8.70 7.97
N ASN A 81 -8.43 8.42 9.17
CA ASN A 81 -7.56 8.02 10.28
C ASN A 81 -6.88 6.67 9.97
N LEU A 82 -7.62 5.75 9.36
CA LEU A 82 -7.08 4.45 8.96
C LEU A 82 -5.97 4.57 7.91
N LEU A 83 -6.13 5.49 6.95
CA LEU A 83 -5.10 5.83 5.97
C LEU A 83 -3.84 6.38 6.67
N VAL A 84 -4.01 7.32 7.61
CA VAL A 84 -2.89 7.89 8.38
C VAL A 84 -2.20 6.83 9.22
N ILE A 85 -2.95 5.97 9.92
CA ILE A 85 -2.39 4.86 10.70
C ILE A 85 -1.57 3.93 9.78
N GLY A 86 -2.09 3.61 8.60
CA GLY A 86 -1.35 2.82 7.62
C GLY A 86 0.00 3.44 7.27
N TRP A 87 0.07 4.75 7.03
CA TRP A 87 1.33 5.45 6.77
C TRP A 87 2.26 5.48 7.97
N LEU A 88 1.76 5.53 9.21
CA LEU A 88 2.59 5.43 10.40
C LEU A 88 3.32 4.07 10.47
N PHE A 89 2.70 2.97 10.01
CA PHE A 89 3.37 1.68 9.88
C PHE A 89 4.44 1.66 8.79
N ALA A 90 4.34 2.51 7.77
CA ALA A 90 5.36 2.62 6.72
C ALA A 90 6.60 3.40 7.15
N LEU A 91 6.46 4.38 8.06
CA LEU A 91 7.56 5.26 8.45
C LEU A 91 8.82 4.54 8.95
N PRO A 92 8.74 3.49 9.79
CA PRO A 92 9.94 2.78 10.25
C PRO A 92 10.56 1.87 9.18
N VAL A 93 9.84 1.51 8.12
CA VAL A 93 10.31 0.54 7.12
C VAL A 93 11.66 0.90 6.50
N PRO A 94 11.87 2.11 5.92
CA PRO A 94 13.16 2.45 5.33
C PRO A 94 14.30 2.45 6.35
N PHE A 95 14.05 2.82 7.59
CA PHE A 95 15.07 2.79 8.64
C PHE A 95 15.43 1.36 9.04
N ILE A 96 14.44 0.46 9.16
CA ILE A 96 14.68 -0.94 9.43
C ILE A 96 15.51 -1.56 8.29
N LEU A 97 15.17 -1.27 7.03
CA LEU A 97 15.91 -1.77 5.88
C LEU A 97 17.35 -1.24 5.84
N MET A 98 17.54 0.04 6.14
CA MET A 98 18.86 0.70 6.12
C MET A 98 19.81 0.16 7.19
N PHE A 99 19.30 -0.21 8.36
CA PHE A 99 20.09 -0.71 9.49
C PHE A 99 19.98 -2.23 9.68
N ALA A 100 19.40 -2.95 8.72
CA ALA A 100 19.25 -4.39 8.79
C ALA A 100 20.62 -5.09 8.75
N ASN A 101 20.96 -5.81 9.81
CA ASN A 101 22.16 -6.64 9.90
C ASN A 101 21.87 -8.15 9.78
N HIS A 102 20.61 -8.53 9.72
CA HIS A 102 20.12 -9.90 9.52
C HIS A 102 18.87 -9.90 8.65
N TRP A 103 18.67 -10.95 7.86
CA TRP A 103 17.53 -11.10 6.98
C TRP A 103 16.17 -11.02 7.72
N ASN A 104 16.12 -11.41 8.97
CA ASN A 104 14.90 -11.30 9.78
C ASN A 104 14.40 -9.86 9.93
N TRP A 105 15.28 -8.85 9.88
CA TRP A 105 14.86 -7.45 9.88
C TRP A 105 14.14 -7.08 8.58
N ILE A 106 14.59 -7.64 7.45
CA ILE A 106 13.92 -7.48 6.16
C ILE A 106 12.53 -8.08 6.21
N ILE A 107 12.39 -9.27 6.81
CA ILE A 107 11.09 -9.92 7.02
C ILE A 107 10.20 -9.05 7.93
N ALA A 108 10.72 -8.53 9.03
CA ALA A 108 9.98 -7.64 9.94
C ALA A 108 9.51 -6.35 9.23
N ALA A 109 10.36 -5.75 8.40
CA ALA A 109 10.00 -4.60 7.57
C ALA A 109 8.84 -4.94 6.62
N ASN A 110 8.85 -6.15 6.02
CA ASN A 110 7.78 -6.61 5.14
C ASN A 110 6.46 -6.91 5.87
N VAL A 111 6.51 -7.28 7.14
CA VAL A 111 5.29 -7.34 8.00
C VAL A 111 4.67 -5.94 8.10
N LEU A 112 5.47 -4.92 8.44
CA LEU A 112 4.99 -3.54 8.55
C LEU A 112 4.49 -3.00 7.21
N LEU A 113 5.18 -3.31 6.11
CA LEU A 113 4.75 -2.92 4.77
C LEU A 113 3.44 -3.62 4.38
N GLY A 114 3.26 -4.89 4.74
CA GLY A 114 2.01 -5.62 4.54
C GLY A 114 0.83 -4.97 5.28
N ILE A 115 1.04 -4.55 6.54
CA ILE A 115 0.04 -3.79 7.31
C ILE A 115 -0.25 -2.44 6.64
N ASN A 116 0.80 -1.68 6.30
CA ASN A 116 0.64 -0.42 5.57
C ASN A 116 -0.20 -0.60 4.30
N GLN A 117 0.17 -1.55 3.46
CA GLN A 117 -0.52 -1.84 2.19
C GLN A 117 -1.99 -2.23 2.41
N GLY A 118 -2.27 -3.08 3.38
CA GLY A 118 -3.62 -3.51 3.71
C GLY A 118 -4.50 -2.34 4.17
N LEU A 119 -3.97 -1.43 4.98
CA LEU A 119 -4.70 -0.26 5.46
C LEU A 119 -4.82 0.82 4.40
N THR A 120 -3.73 1.20 3.74
CA THR A 120 -3.68 2.37 2.85
C THR A 120 -4.33 2.11 1.49
N TRP A 121 -3.99 0.99 0.84
CA TRP A 121 -4.56 0.64 -0.46
C TRP A 121 -6.08 0.52 -0.40
N SER A 122 -6.59 -0.26 0.56
CA SER A 122 -8.03 -0.45 0.73
C SER A 122 -8.74 0.85 1.11
N SER A 123 -8.15 1.66 1.99
CA SER A 123 -8.73 2.95 2.38
C SER A 123 -8.83 3.91 1.19
N THR A 124 -7.80 3.99 0.34
CA THR A 124 -7.84 4.86 -0.85
C THR A 124 -8.87 4.40 -1.87
N VAL A 125 -9.09 3.10 -2.04
CA VAL A 125 -10.18 2.54 -2.88
C VAL A 125 -11.53 3.01 -2.35
N VAL A 126 -11.82 2.75 -1.07
CA VAL A 126 -13.12 3.07 -0.47
C VAL A 126 -13.37 4.57 -0.51
N MET A 127 -12.39 5.40 -0.16
CA MET A 127 -12.53 6.86 -0.20
C MET A 127 -12.83 7.38 -1.61
N LYS A 128 -12.20 6.81 -2.65
CA LYS A 128 -12.48 7.20 -4.04
C LYS A 128 -13.89 6.81 -4.48
N ILE A 129 -14.35 5.62 -4.10
CA ILE A 129 -15.73 5.17 -4.37
C ILE A 129 -16.73 6.12 -3.72
N ASP A 130 -16.49 6.53 -2.47
CA ASP A 130 -17.35 7.47 -1.78
C ASP A 130 -17.41 8.85 -2.43
N LEU A 131 -16.29 9.33 -2.99
CA LEU A 131 -16.25 10.62 -3.66
C LEU A 131 -17.03 10.62 -4.98
N VAL A 132 -17.00 9.53 -5.73
CA VAL A 132 -17.61 9.48 -7.07
C VAL A 132 -19.02 8.90 -7.08
N GLY A 133 -19.40 8.13 -6.07
CA GLY A 133 -20.69 7.48 -5.97
C GLY A 133 -20.85 6.25 -6.88
N GLU A 134 -22.04 5.65 -6.87
CA GLU A 134 -22.28 4.34 -7.50
C GLU A 134 -22.03 4.31 -9.02
N LYS A 135 -22.40 5.37 -9.73
CA LYS A 135 -22.31 5.42 -11.20
C LYS A 135 -20.88 5.36 -11.72
N GLN A 136 -19.90 5.85 -10.95
CA GLN A 136 -18.51 5.96 -11.39
C GLN A 136 -17.55 5.07 -10.58
N ARG A 137 -18.06 4.23 -9.67
CA ARG A 137 -17.21 3.39 -8.80
C ARG A 137 -16.30 2.45 -9.55
N GLY A 138 -16.77 1.84 -10.65
CA GLY A 138 -15.94 0.96 -11.48
C GLY A 138 -14.72 1.70 -12.07
N PHE A 139 -14.93 2.90 -12.58
CA PHE A 139 -13.85 3.75 -13.07
C PHE A 139 -12.88 4.15 -11.94
N ALA A 140 -13.40 4.52 -10.77
CA ALA A 140 -12.59 4.89 -9.61
C ALA A 140 -11.71 3.72 -9.13
N MET A 141 -12.25 2.50 -9.10
CA MET A 141 -11.50 1.29 -8.77
C MET A 141 -10.43 1.00 -9.82
N GLY A 142 -10.78 1.04 -11.10
CA GLY A 142 -9.84 0.80 -12.20
C GLY A 142 -8.67 1.78 -12.17
N LEU A 143 -8.93 3.07 -11.94
CA LEU A 143 -7.87 4.07 -11.85
C LEU A 143 -7.01 3.91 -10.58
N ASN A 144 -7.61 3.47 -9.47
CA ASN A 144 -6.85 3.12 -8.27
C ASN A 144 -5.85 2.00 -8.53
N GLU A 145 -6.32 0.89 -9.11
CA GLU A 145 -5.46 -0.27 -9.40
C GLU A 145 -4.41 0.09 -10.46
N PHE A 146 -4.81 0.80 -11.51
CA PHE A 146 -3.86 1.30 -12.52
C PHE A 146 -2.74 2.12 -11.89
N ALA A 147 -3.05 3.13 -11.09
CA ALA A 147 -2.04 3.99 -10.47
C ALA A 147 -1.09 3.22 -9.54
N GLY A 148 -1.63 2.31 -8.73
CA GLY A 148 -0.84 1.48 -7.83
C GLY A 148 0.10 0.54 -8.59
N TYR A 149 -0.42 -0.27 -9.51
CA TYR A 149 0.41 -1.23 -10.27
C TYR A 149 1.35 -0.57 -11.27
N PHE A 150 0.94 0.55 -11.88
CA PHE A 150 1.84 1.34 -12.73
C PHE A 150 3.04 1.84 -11.92
N ALA A 151 2.80 2.37 -10.72
CA ALA A 151 3.88 2.82 -9.85
C ALA A 151 4.77 1.66 -9.36
N VAL A 152 4.21 0.47 -9.09
CA VAL A 152 5.02 -0.75 -8.83
C VAL A 152 5.96 -1.01 -9.99
N SER A 153 5.45 -0.97 -11.23
CA SER A 153 6.23 -1.31 -12.43
C SER A 153 7.30 -0.28 -12.76
N VAL A 154 7.02 1.01 -12.53
CA VAL A 154 7.99 2.10 -12.81
C VAL A 154 9.10 2.13 -11.74
N ALA A 155 8.79 1.75 -10.51
CA ALA A 155 9.73 1.75 -9.40
C ALA A 155 10.57 0.46 -9.30
N ALA A 156 10.17 -0.61 -9.98
CA ALA A 156 10.91 -1.87 -10.08
C ALA A 156 11.91 -1.87 -11.22
#